data_1af76a1812d2bfa79f9cc13b0c49489a
#
_entry.id   1af76a1812d2bfa79f9cc13b0c49489a
#
_cell.length_a   1.000
_cell.length_b   1.000
_cell.length_c   1.000
_cell.angle_alpha   90.00
_cell.angle_beta   90.00
_cell.angle_gamma   90.00
#
_symmetry.space_group_name_H-M   'P 1'
#
loop_
_entity.id
_entity.type
_entity.pdbx_description
1 polymer ?
#
loop_
_entity_poly.entity_id
_entity_poly.type
_entity_poly.pdbx_seq_one_letter_code
_entity_poly.pdbx_strand_id
1 'polypeptide(L)' 'MGEITTLTRATTGKESLRTTVPMSIVKQFGLTEDDKLDWLIKAEGGELIIQIKPIKNQTK' A
#
# COMPACT_ATOMS: atom_id res chain seq x y z
N MET A 1 10.30 -0.51 -13.26
CA MET A 1 10.96 -0.16 -12.16
C MET A 1 10.09 0.23 -11.06
N GLY A 2 10.26 -0.16 -9.95
CA GLY A 2 9.44 0.14 -8.83
C GLY A 2 10.12 1.09 -7.91
N GLU A 3 9.42 1.53 -6.92
CA GLU A 3 9.97 2.36 -5.89
C GLU A 3 10.09 1.52 -4.66
N ILE A 4 11.10 1.76 -3.89
CA ILE A 4 11.37 0.98 -2.72
C ILE A 4 11.21 1.85 -1.49
N THR A 5 10.44 1.39 -0.54
CA THR A 5 10.32 2.09 0.73
C THR A 5 10.59 1.11 1.83
N THR A 6 10.88 1.61 3.01
CA THR A 6 11.26 0.77 4.13
C THR A 6 10.14 0.69 5.14
N LEU A 7 9.91 -0.50 5.64
CA LEU A 7 8.91 -0.68 6.68
C LEU A 7 9.48 -0.26 8.01
N THR A 8 8.69 0.46 8.78
CA THR A 8 9.10 0.84 10.11
C THR A 8 8.01 0.43 11.08
N ARG A 9 8.37 0.37 12.35
CA ARG A 9 7.42 -0.04 13.36
C ARG A 9 6.41 1.07 13.56
N ALA A 10 5.18 0.69 13.54
CA ALA A 10 4.17 1.67 13.70
C ALA A 10 4.12 2.10 15.10
N THR A 11 3.58 2.41 15.86
CA THR A 11 3.71 2.86 17.15
C THR A 11 3.70 1.80 18.13
N THR A 12 3.65 2.13 19.28
CA THR A 12 3.84 1.36 20.37
C THR A 12 3.01 0.16 20.52
N GLY A 13 3.57 -0.90 20.88
CA GLY A 13 2.89 -2.04 21.37
C GLY A 13 2.15 -2.89 20.40
N LYS A 14 1.99 -2.46 19.20
CA LYS A 14 1.32 -3.27 18.23
C LYS A 14 2.31 -3.86 17.31
N GLU A 15 1.95 -4.94 16.70
CA GLU A 15 2.84 -5.57 15.78
C GLU A 15 2.58 -5.13 14.38
N SER A 16 2.19 -3.92 14.17
CA SER A 16 1.98 -3.46 12.82
C SER A 16 3.13 -2.64 12.34
N LEU A 17 3.33 -2.64 11.05
CA LEU A 17 4.40 -1.90 10.40
C LEU A 17 3.78 -0.91 9.44
N ARG A 18 4.54 0.10 9.12
CA ARG A 18 4.05 1.10 8.16
C ARG A 18 5.16 1.48 7.22
N THR A 19 4.81 2.03 6.11
CA THR A 19 5.76 2.51 5.14
C THR A 19 5.13 3.64 4.37
N THR A 20 5.94 4.33 3.61
CA THR A 20 5.47 5.44 2.81
C THR A 20 5.05 4.94 1.44
N VAL A 21 3.93 5.41 0.96
CA VAL A 21 3.54 5.12 -0.41
C VAL A 21 4.29 6.10 -1.31
N PRO A 22 5.00 5.61 -2.31
CA PRO A 22 5.78 6.50 -3.17
C PRO A 22 4.90 7.54 -3.85
N MET A 23 5.43 8.73 -3.96
CA MET A 23 4.66 9.83 -4.52
C MET A 23 4.22 9.56 -5.95
N SER A 24 5.03 8.85 -6.70
CA SER A 24 4.66 8.55 -8.07
C SER A 24 3.39 7.72 -8.11
N ILE A 25 3.23 6.81 -7.16
CA ILE A 25 2.03 6.00 -7.10
C ILE A 25 0.85 6.84 -6.60
N VAL A 26 1.08 7.69 -5.63
CA VAL A 26 0.04 8.55 -5.14
C VAL A 26 -0.51 9.41 -6.28
N LYS A 27 0.36 9.95 -7.08
CA LYS A 27 -0.07 10.79 -8.18
C LYS A 27 -0.74 10.02 -9.29
N GLN A 28 -0.21 8.85 -9.59
CA GLN A 28 -0.77 8.05 -10.66
C GLN A 28 -2.20 7.67 -10.38
N PHE A 29 -2.53 7.38 -9.14
CA PHE A 29 -3.87 6.96 -8.80
C PHE A 29 -4.70 8.03 -8.12
N GLY A 30 -4.13 9.21 -7.94
CA GLY A 30 -4.87 10.29 -7.30
C GLY A 30 -5.27 9.97 -5.87
N LEU A 31 -4.38 9.38 -5.12
CA LEU A 31 -4.71 8.96 -3.76
C LEU A 31 -4.73 10.14 -2.81
N THR A 32 -5.63 10.09 -1.86
CA THR A 32 -5.71 11.10 -0.83
C THR A 32 -5.80 10.40 0.50
N GLU A 33 -5.81 11.18 1.56
CA GLU A 33 -5.67 10.58 2.85
C GLU A 33 -6.86 9.76 3.30
N ASP A 34 -8.00 9.91 2.70
CA ASP A 34 -9.13 9.09 3.09
C ASP A 34 -9.33 7.87 2.24
N ASP A 35 -8.49 7.67 1.27
CA ASP A 35 -8.62 6.51 0.41
C ASP A 35 -8.11 5.28 1.13
N LYS A 36 -8.54 4.12 0.70
CA LYS A 36 -8.17 2.87 1.31
C LYS A 36 -7.40 2.00 0.35
N LEU A 37 -6.66 1.07 0.90
CA LEU A 37 -5.90 0.14 0.09
C LEU A 37 -6.33 -1.26 0.41
N ASP A 38 -6.56 -2.03 -0.63
CA ASP A 38 -6.95 -3.42 -0.49
C ASP A 38 -5.73 -4.28 -0.75
N TRP A 39 -5.32 -5.06 0.23
CA TRP A 39 -4.09 -5.84 0.16
C TRP A 39 -4.43 -7.29 -0.13
N LEU A 40 -3.79 -7.85 -1.14
CA LEU A 40 -4.03 -9.22 -1.52
C LEU A 40 -2.71 -9.94 -1.64
N ILE A 41 -2.73 -11.23 -1.35
CA ILE A 41 -1.56 -12.06 -1.55
C ILE A 41 -1.80 -12.91 -2.77
N LYS A 42 -0.83 -12.95 -3.66
CA LYS A 42 -0.95 -13.67 -4.89
C LYS A 42 0.26 -14.54 -5.09
N ALA A 43 0.05 -15.73 -5.61
CA ALA A 43 1.16 -16.62 -5.92
C ALA A 43 1.41 -16.55 -7.41
N GLU A 44 2.64 -16.30 -7.78
CA GLU A 44 2.95 -16.14 -9.17
C GLU A 44 4.33 -16.65 -9.44
N GLY A 45 4.45 -17.59 -10.34
CA GLY A 45 5.76 -18.10 -10.70
C GLY A 45 6.54 -18.69 -9.56
N GLY A 46 5.88 -19.30 -8.61
CA GLY A 46 6.54 -19.90 -7.49
C GLY A 46 6.91 -18.94 -6.38
N GLU A 47 6.39 -17.74 -6.46
CA GLU A 47 6.72 -16.72 -5.50
C GLU A 47 5.46 -16.08 -4.99
N LEU A 48 5.46 -15.67 -3.74
CA LEU A 48 4.32 -14.93 -3.21
C LEU A 48 4.56 -13.46 -3.40
N ILE A 49 3.57 -12.76 -3.89
CA ILE A 49 3.67 -11.33 -4.05
C ILE A 49 2.49 -10.68 -3.38
N ILE A 50 2.61 -9.39 -3.11
CA ILE A 50 1.54 -8.61 -2.53
C ILE A 50 1.00 -7.70 -3.61
N GLN A 51 -0.31 -7.73 -3.79
CA GLN A 51 -0.96 -6.86 -4.74
C GLN A 51 -1.79 -5.87 -3.97
N ILE A 52 -1.71 -4.62 -4.30
CA ILE A 52 -2.44 -3.59 -3.60
C ILE A 52 -3.33 -2.86 -4.58
N LYS A 53 -4.60 -2.77 -4.25
CA LYS A 53 -5.54 -2.07 -5.09
C LYS A 53 -6.10 -0.89 -4.34
N PRO A 54 -6.01 0.30 -4.88
CA PRO A 54 -6.57 1.46 -4.19
C PRO A 54 -8.09 1.48 -4.31
N ILE A 55 -8.74 1.84 -3.25
CA ILE A 55 -10.17 1.98 -3.23
C ILE A 55 -10.46 3.44 -2.96
N LYS A 56 -11.00 4.11 -3.94
CA LYS A 56 -11.25 5.52 -3.78
C LYS A 56 -12.45 5.76 -2.90
N ASN A 57 -12.34 6.79 -2.10
CA ASN A 57 -13.43 7.15 -1.23
C ASN A 57 -14.46 7.91 -2.03
N GLN A 58 -15.51 7.23 -2.45
CA GLN A 58 -16.47 7.82 -3.24
C GLN A 58 -17.56 8.34 -2.46
N THR A 59 -17.80 9.58 -2.44
CA THR A 59 -18.87 10.06 -1.73
C THR A 59 -19.94 10.30 -2.65
N LYS A 60 -20.89 10.03 -2.51
CA LYS A 60 -21.83 10.20 -3.44
C LYS A 60 -22.93 10.71 -3.05
#